data_fe2b2b79d9bba5edbbe5f54f7ab0fad7
#
_entry.id   fe2b2b79d9bba5edbbe5f54f7ab0fad7
#
_cell.length_a   1.000
_cell.length_b   1.000
_cell.length_c   1.000
_cell.angle_alpha   90.00
_cell.angle_beta   90.00
_cell.angle_gamma   90.00
#
_symmetry.space_group_name_H-M   'P 1'
#
loop_
_entity.id
_entity.type
_entity.pdbx_description
1 polymer ?
#
loop_
_entity_poly.entity_id
_entity_poly.type
_entity_poly.pdbx_seq_one_letter_code
_entity_poly.pdbx_strand_id
1 'polypeptide(L)'
;MEVVSLDEQEKFRRAIDFSLRWEGGRNFTIVNGKPVVKGAAKNDAGGATAYGIIIPTLKAAYKAGIVAHDDICKLTQEEAREIYRVNFWERYGWGQLEWPVCLCCLDCCINHGGFASILQRAAIDCGQSVIVDGKFGPKTFAALKACDPHLLAGPIYRQRKRYYERIIARNPKQRYSATAG
;
A
#
# COMPACT_ATOMS: atom_id res chain seq x y z
N MET A 1 -8.88 2.99 31.09
CA MET A 1 -8.95 3.81 29.86
C MET A 1 -9.68 2.97 28.83
N GLU A 2 -10.92 3.31 28.53
CA GLU A 2 -11.72 2.60 27.52
C GLU A 2 -11.04 2.79 26.15
N VAL A 3 -10.64 1.70 25.52
CA VAL A 3 -10.15 1.74 24.15
C VAL A 3 -11.37 1.92 23.25
N VAL A 4 -11.62 3.15 22.80
CA VAL A 4 -12.67 3.43 21.82
C VAL A 4 -12.33 2.65 20.55
N SER A 5 -13.10 1.61 20.27
CA SER A 5 -12.97 0.85 19.03
C SER A 5 -13.31 1.76 17.85
N LEU A 6 -12.36 1.96 16.94
CA LEU A 6 -12.58 2.68 15.69
C LEU A 6 -13.53 1.86 14.80
N ASP A 7 -14.49 2.50 14.17
CA ASP A 7 -15.27 1.87 13.12
C ASP A 7 -14.43 1.66 11.85
N GLU A 8 -14.93 0.86 10.92
CA GLU A 8 -14.19 0.47 9.73
C GLU A 8 -13.90 1.66 8.80
N GLN A 9 -14.81 2.62 8.71
CA GLN A 9 -14.63 3.81 7.87
C GLN A 9 -13.51 4.70 8.43
N GLU A 10 -13.50 4.91 9.75
CA GLU A 10 -12.47 5.70 10.41
C GLU A 10 -11.10 4.99 10.37
N LYS A 11 -11.06 3.66 10.52
CA LYS A 11 -9.83 2.87 10.32
C LYS A 11 -9.28 3.09 8.91
N PHE A 12 -10.12 2.96 7.86
CA PHE A 12 -9.69 3.18 6.48
C PHE A 12 -9.23 4.62 6.26
N ARG A 13 -10.00 5.62 6.70
CA ARG A 13 -9.65 7.03 6.55
C ARG A 13 -8.28 7.33 7.13
N ARG A 14 -8.02 6.91 8.36
CA ARG A 14 -6.71 7.13 9.03
C ARG A 14 -5.58 6.38 8.32
N ALA A 15 -5.83 5.15 7.91
CA ALA A 15 -4.82 4.33 7.26
C ALA A 15 -4.42 4.89 5.89
N ILE A 16 -5.41 5.30 5.07
CA ILE A 16 -5.13 5.87 3.75
C ILE A 16 -4.54 7.29 3.84
N ASP A 17 -4.96 8.09 4.82
CA ASP A 17 -4.36 9.41 5.06
C ASP A 17 -2.87 9.29 5.42
N PHE A 18 -2.51 8.29 6.20
CA PHE A 18 -1.11 8.00 6.51
C PHE A 18 -0.34 7.62 5.24
N SER A 19 -0.81 6.67 4.46
CA SER A 19 -0.12 6.19 3.26
C SER A 19 -0.01 7.29 2.19
N LEU A 20 -1.10 8.06 1.92
CA LEU A 20 -1.09 9.12 0.92
C LEU A 20 -0.29 10.37 1.32
N ARG A 21 0.01 10.57 2.61
CA ARG A 21 0.86 11.69 3.07
C ARG A 21 2.23 11.66 2.41
N TRP A 22 2.76 10.49 2.13
CA TRP A 22 4.08 10.27 1.55
C TRP A 22 4.07 10.09 0.03
N GLU A 23 2.90 9.80 -0.57
CA GLU A 23 2.75 9.56 -2.02
C GLU A 23 2.63 10.85 -2.87
N GLY A 24 2.74 12.02 -2.26
CA GLY A 24 3.13 13.30 -2.88
C GLY A 24 2.35 13.86 -4.06
N GLY A 25 1.08 13.57 -4.24
CA GLY A 25 0.28 14.22 -5.28
C GLY A 25 0.60 13.73 -6.71
N ARG A 26 0.74 14.66 -7.67
CA ARG A 26 1.03 14.36 -9.08
C ARG A 26 2.52 14.49 -9.39
N ASN A 27 3.11 13.48 -10.04
CA ASN A 27 4.51 13.54 -10.52
C ASN A 27 4.65 14.20 -11.89
N PHE A 28 3.59 14.84 -12.43
CA PHE A 28 3.56 15.46 -13.75
C PHE A 28 2.95 16.86 -13.74
N THR A 29 3.22 17.63 -14.80
CA THR A 29 2.49 18.83 -15.17
C THR A 29 1.62 18.55 -16.39
N ILE A 30 0.56 19.32 -16.61
CA ILE A 30 -0.30 19.18 -17.78
C ILE A 30 0.16 20.20 -18.84
N VAL A 31 0.55 19.71 -20.02
CA VAL A 31 0.93 20.53 -21.18
C VAL A 31 0.07 20.10 -22.36
N ASN A 32 -0.70 21.03 -22.92
CA ASN A 32 -1.62 20.75 -24.04
C ASN A 32 -2.55 19.53 -23.76
N GLY A 33 -3.08 19.44 -22.55
CA GLY A 33 -3.98 18.36 -22.12
C GLY A 33 -3.30 17.00 -21.89
N LYS A 34 -1.97 16.91 -21.95
CA LYS A 34 -1.22 15.64 -21.74
C LYS A 34 -0.33 15.75 -20.50
N PRO A 35 -0.13 14.64 -19.75
CA PRO A 35 0.76 14.62 -18.61
C PRO A 35 2.23 14.60 -19.07
N VAL A 36 3.03 15.53 -18.54
CA VAL A 36 4.49 15.59 -18.74
C VAL A 36 5.15 15.36 -17.38
N VAL A 37 5.83 14.22 -17.22
CA VAL A 37 6.45 13.81 -15.95
C VAL A 37 7.58 14.74 -15.57
N LYS A 38 7.60 15.21 -14.33
CA LYS A 38 8.61 16.13 -13.80
C LYS A 38 9.93 15.40 -13.60
N GLY A 39 11.02 15.95 -14.16
CA GLY A 39 12.37 15.42 -13.91
C GLY A 39 12.66 14.03 -14.49
N ALA A 40 11.80 13.50 -15.36
CA ALA A 40 12.04 12.22 -15.99
C ALA A 40 13.29 12.26 -16.86
N ALA A 41 14.31 11.50 -16.51
CA ALA A 41 15.34 11.10 -17.45
C ALA A 41 14.66 10.37 -18.62
N LYS A 42 15.21 10.47 -19.86
CA LYS A 42 14.64 9.90 -21.09
C LYS A 42 14.24 8.40 -21.03
N ASN A 43 14.56 7.69 -19.95
CA ASN A 43 14.33 6.25 -19.73
C ASN A 43 13.53 5.96 -18.44
N ASP A 44 12.79 6.93 -17.87
CA ASP A 44 11.98 6.66 -16.69
C ASP A 44 10.72 5.87 -17.09
N ALA A 45 10.76 4.55 -16.84
CA ALA A 45 9.66 3.63 -17.11
C ALA A 45 8.43 3.83 -16.20
N GLY A 46 8.52 4.75 -15.21
CA GLY A 46 7.48 4.94 -14.19
C GLY A 46 6.20 5.60 -14.69
N GLY A 47 6.26 6.38 -15.80
CA GLY A 47 5.10 7.05 -16.37
C GLY A 47 4.48 8.10 -15.44
N ALA A 48 3.33 8.66 -15.87
CA ALA A 48 2.57 9.61 -15.08
C ALA A 48 1.83 8.90 -13.92
N THR A 49 1.97 9.45 -12.71
CA THR A 49 1.26 9.00 -11.51
C THR A 49 0.57 10.15 -10.81
N ALA A 50 -0.62 9.91 -10.28
CA ALA A 50 -1.33 10.85 -9.43
C ALA A 50 -1.77 10.12 -8.16
N TYR A 51 -1.40 10.68 -6.99
CA TYR A 51 -1.72 10.08 -5.69
C TYR A 51 -1.28 8.60 -5.57
N GLY A 52 -0.12 8.25 -6.15
CA GLY A 52 0.38 6.87 -6.21
C GLY A 52 -0.31 5.96 -7.24
N ILE A 53 -1.36 6.43 -7.91
CA ILE A 53 -2.07 5.67 -8.95
C ILE A 53 -1.39 5.84 -10.30
N ILE A 54 -1.01 4.74 -10.95
CA ILE A 54 -0.45 4.69 -12.30
C ILE A 54 -1.57 4.53 -13.35
N ILE A 55 -1.31 4.92 -14.59
CA ILE A 55 -2.28 4.84 -15.70
C ILE A 55 -2.91 3.44 -15.85
N PRO A 56 -2.16 2.32 -15.83
CA PRO A 56 -2.77 1.00 -15.92
C PRO A 56 -3.77 0.69 -14.81
N THR A 57 -3.46 1.11 -13.56
CA THR A 57 -4.35 0.94 -12.41
C THR A 57 -5.63 1.75 -12.57
N LEU A 58 -5.51 3.02 -13.02
CA LEU A 58 -6.68 3.87 -13.27
C LEU A 58 -7.58 3.28 -14.36
N LYS A 59 -7.00 2.80 -15.47
CA LYS A 59 -7.76 2.13 -16.54
C LYS A 59 -8.48 0.88 -16.06
N ALA A 60 -7.84 0.09 -15.21
CA ALA A 60 -8.48 -1.08 -14.62
C ALA A 60 -9.63 -0.69 -13.69
N ALA A 61 -9.47 0.36 -12.88
CA ALA A 61 -10.50 0.89 -12.01
C ALA A 61 -11.70 1.45 -12.79
N TYR A 62 -11.46 2.15 -13.90
CA TYR A 62 -12.50 2.63 -14.81
C TYR A 62 -13.28 1.45 -15.42
N LYS A 63 -12.60 0.44 -15.94
CA LYS A 63 -13.26 -0.77 -16.49
C LYS A 63 -14.09 -1.52 -15.44
N ALA A 64 -13.67 -1.47 -14.18
CA ALA A 64 -14.40 -2.08 -13.07
C ALA A 64 -15.53 -1.21 -12.51
N GLY A 65 -15.75 0.01 -13.05
CA GLY A 65 -16.78 0.94 -12.59
C GLY A 65 -16.49 1.59 -11.24
N ILE A 66 -15.23 1.56 -10.78
CA ILE A 66 -14.80 2.18 -9.51
C ILE A 66 -14.72 3.70 -9.65
N VAL A 67 -14.30 4.19 -10.83
CA VAL A 67 -14.19 5.61 -11.18
C VAL A 67 -14.87 5.89 -12.51
N ALA A 68 -15.23 7.16 -12.75
CA ALA A 68 -16.02 7.57 -13.92
C ALA A 68 -15.18 7.77 -15.20
N HIS A 69 -13.85 7.80 -15.11
CA HIS A 69 -12.95 8.05 -16.26
C HIS A 69 -11.58 7.38 -16.07
N ASP A 70 -10.80 7.30 -17.16
CA ASP A 70 -9.42 6.76 -17.17
C ASP A 70 -8.35 7.82 -17.48
N ASP A 71 -8.71 9.11 -17.37
CA ASP A 71 -7.81 10.24 -17.61
C ASP A 71 -7.03 10.60 -16.34
N ILE A 72 -5.73 10.28 -16.31
CA ILE A 72 -4.86 10.55 -15.16
C ILE A 72 -4.73 12.05 -14.83
N CYS A 73 -4.96 12.93 -15.80
CA CYS A 73 -4.92 14.37 -15.57
C CYS A 73 -6.11 14.87 -14.75
N LYS A 74 -7.22 14.15 -14.78
CA LYS A 74 -8.45 14.49 -14.06
C LYS A 74 -8.59 13.80 -12.73
N LEU A 75 -7.83 12.71 -12.50
CA LEU A 75 -7.94 11.91 -11.27
C LEU A 75 -7.89 12.81 -10.03
N THR A 76 -8.93 12.73 -9.21
CA THR A 76 -9.02 13.43 -7.92
C THR A 76 -8.44 12.58 -6.79
N GLN A 77 -8.18 13.21 -5.65
CA GLN A 77 -7.72 12.49 -4.47
C GLN A 77 -8.80 11.53 -3.93
N GLU A 78 -10.05 11.94 -4.02
CA GLU A 78 -11.20 11.14 -3.60
C GLU A 78 -11.35 9.87 -4.45
N GLU A 79 -11.21 9.99 -5.77
CA GLU A 79 -11.22 8.84 -6.67
C GLU A 79 -10.02 7.92 -6.43
N ALA A 80 -8.84 8.48 -6.16
CA ALA A 80 -7.67 7.67 -5.77
C ALA A 80 -7.93 6.90 -4.46
N ARG A 81 -8.56 7.54 -3.44
CA ARG A 81 -8.97 6.88 -2.20
C ARG A 81 -9.93 5.73 -2.46
N GLU A 82 -10.90 5.94 -3.34
CA GLU A 82 -11.87 4.91 -3.73
C GLU A 82 -11.18 3.71 -4.42
N ILE A 83 -10.21 3.97 -5.30
CA ILE A 83 -9.38 2.91 -5.89
C ILE A 83 -8.63 2.13 -4.82
N TYR A 84 -8.03 2.80 -3.82
CA TYR A 84 -7.34 2.13 -2.71
C TYR A 84 -8.31 1.36 -1.83
N ARG A 85 -9.51 1.90 -1.58
CA ARG A 85 -10.54 1.24 -0.78
C ARG A 85 -10.93 -0.11 -1.41
N VAL A 86 -11.31 -0.12 -2.67
CA VAL A 86 -11.77 -1.33 -3.35
C VAL A 86 -10.63 -2.31 -3.61
N ASN A 87 -9.51 -1.84 -4.18
CA ASN A 87 -8.45 -2.71 -4.67
C ASN A 87 -7.52 -3.26 -3.58
N PHE A 88 -7.49 -2.61 -2.40
CA PHE A 88 -6.58 -2.99 -1.32
C PHE A 88 -7.31 -3.23 -0.01
N TRP A 89 -8.10 -2.28 0.48
CA TRP A 89 -8.74 -2.39 1.78
C TRP A 89 -9.79 -3.50 1.84
N GLU A 90 -10.79 -3.43 0.99
CA GLU A 90 -11.87 -4.42 0.92
C GLU A 90 -11.38 -5.76 0.39
N ARG A 91 -10.59 -5.71 -0.69
CA ARG A 91 -10.04 -6.92 -1.32
C ARG A 91 -9.32 -7.85 -0.34
N TYR A 92 -8.60 -7.29 0.61
CA TYR A 92 -7.82 -8.06 1.59
C TYR A 92 -8.46 -8.10 2.97
N GLY A 93 -9.59 -7.40 3.17
CA GLY A 93 -10.35 -7.41 4.42
C GLY A 93 -9.67 -6.70 5.58
N TRP A 94 -8.80 -5.70 5.32
CA TRP A 94 -8.01 -5.03 6.36
C TRP A 94 -8.87 -4.41 7.46
N GLY A 95 -10.12 -3.98 7.17
CA GLY A 95 -11.05 -3.42 8.14
C GLY A 95 -11.42 -4.35 9.30
N GLN A 96 -11.28 -5.67 9.09
CA GLN A 96 -11.54 -6.68 10.12
C GLN A 96 -10.38 -6.86 11.12
N LEU A 97 -9.22 -6.23 10.85
CA LEU A 97 -8.09 -6.22 11.77
C LEU A 97 -8.19 -5.05 12.74
N GLU A 98 -7.64 -5.22 13.93
CA GLU A 98 -7.59 -4.16 14.92
C GLU A 98 -6.60 -3.05 14.54
N TRP A 99 -6.85 -1.84 15.07
CA TRP A 99 -5.91 -0.73 14.96
C TRP A 99 -4.74 -0.97 15.93
N PRO A 100 -3.46 -0.72 15.50
CA PRO A 100 -2.99 -0.14 14.23
C PRO A 100 -2.61 -1.18 13.15
N VAL A 101 -2.91 -2.46 13.34
CA VAL A 101 -2.49 -3.55 12.43
C VAL A 101 -3.07 -3.36 11.03
N CYS A 102 -4.35 -2.96 10.92
CA CYS A 102 -4.97 -2.68 9.63
C CYS A 102 -4.22 -1.61 8.81
N LEU A 103 -3.74 -0.54 9.47
CA LEU A 103 -2.88 0.47 8.85
C LEU A 103 -1.57 -0.14 8.36
N CYS A 104 -0.86 -0.88 9.24
CA CYS A 104 0.43 -1.48 8.88
C CYS A 104 0.30 -2.45 7.70
N CYS A 105 -0.80 -3.21 7.64
CA CYS A 105 -1.08 -4.15 6.56
C CYS A 105 -1.42 -3.43 5.25
N LEU A 106 -2.27 -2.40 5.29
CA LEU A 106 -2.60 -1.58 4.11
C LEU A 106 -1.36 -0.92 3.54
N ASP A 107 -0.59 -0.22 4.37
CA ASP A 107 0.61 0.49 3.95
C ASP A 107 1.67 -0.47 3.39
N CYS A 108 1.84 -1.64 4.03
CA CYS A 108 2.71 -2.69 3.51
C CYS A 108 2.23 -3.20 2.14
N CYS A 109 0.93 -3.38 1.95
CA CYS A 109 0.33 -3.87 0.70
C CYS A 109 0.47 -2.86 -0.44
N ILE A 110 0.30 -1.57 -0.16
CA ILE A 110 0.45 -0.49 -1.15
C ILE A 110 1.92 -0.37 -1.60
N ASN A 111 2.85 -0.41 -0.65
CA ASN A 111 4.26 -0.06 -0.92
C ASN A 111 5.14 -1.25 -1.32
N HIS A 112 4.70 -2.50 -1.16
CA HIS A 112 5.57 -3.66 -1.37
C HIS A 112 4.93 -4.76 -2.22
N GLY A 113 5.50 -5.04 -3.39
CA GLY A 113 5.09 -6.18 -4.22
C GLY A 113 5.22 -7.54 -3.52
N GLY A 114 6.07 -7.64 -2.49
CA GLY A 114 6.26 -8.84 -1.65
C GLY A 114 5.51 -8.81 -0.32
N PHE A 115 4.48 -7.99 -0.16
CA PHE A 115 3.79 -7.76 1.12
C PHE A 115 3.31 -9.05 1.81
N ALA A 116 2.82 -10.03 1.04
CA ALA A 116 2.35 -11.29 1.61
C ALA A 116 3.46 -12.02 2.38
N SER A 117 4.67 -12.13 1.81
CA SER A 117 5.82 -12.74 2.51
C SER A 117 6.25 -11.93 3.73
N ILE A 118 6.15 -10.61 3.69
CA ILE A 118 6.45 -9.72 4.81
C ILE A 118 5.49 -10.02 5.95
N LEU A 119 4.18 -10.03 5.67
CA LEU A 119 3.13 -10.26 6.67
C LEU A 119 3.17 -11.68 7.23
N GLN A 120 3.43 -12.71 6.39
CA GLN A 120 3.61 -14.09 6.83
C GLN A 120 4.77 -14.22 7.81
N ARG A 121 5.92 -13.63 7.53
CA ARG A 121 7.08 -13.62 8.44
C ARG A 121 6.79 -12.84 9.72
N ALA A 122 6.06 -11.72 9.64
CA ALA A 122 5.67 -10.95 10.81
C ALA A 122 4.73 -11.75 11.73
N ALA A 123 3.79 -12.52 11.16
CA ALA A 123 2.93 -13.42 11.93
C ALA A 123 3.74 -14.53 12.63
N ILE A 124 4.75 -15.10 11.95
CA ILE A 124 5.67 -16.08 12.55
C ILE A 124 6.47 -15.45 13.71
N ASP A 125 6.96 -14.22 13.53
CA ASP A 125 7.67 -13.48 14.59
C ASP A 125 6.76 -13.22 15.82
N CYS A 126 5.42 -13.29 15.65
CA CYS A 126 4.41 -13.22 16.71
C CYS A 126 3.96 -14.61 17.23
N GLY A 127 4.66 -15.70 16.86
CA GLY A 127 4.38 -17.04 17.33
C GLY A 127 3.29 -17.79 16.54
N GLN A 128 2.82 -17.27 15.41
CA GLN A 128 1.82 -17.94 14.58
C GLN A 128 2.48 -18.95 13.61
N SER A 129 1.73 -20.00 13.30
CA SER A 129 2.17 -21.01 12.33
C SER A 129 1.54 -20.70 10.96
N VAL A 130 2.35 -20.24 10.01
CA VAL A 130 1.95 -19.98 8.63
C VAL A 130 3.11 -20.24 7.67
N ILE A 131 2.82 -20.70 6.45
CA ILE A 131 3.84 -20.94 5.42
C ILE A 131 4.17 -19.61 4.71
N VAL A 132 5.46 -19.34 4.52
CA VAL A 132 5.93 -18.18 3.76
C VAL A 132 5.99 -18.54 2.27
N ASP A 133 4.84 -18.54 1.61
CA ASP A 133 4.70 -18.86 0.18
C ASP A 133 4.55 -17.62 -0.71
N GLY A 134 4.47 -16.42 -0.12
CA GLY A 134 4.27 -15.16 -0.82
C GLY A 134 2.85 -14.95 -1.37
N LYS A 135 1.91 -15.81 -1.02
CA LYS A 135 0.50 -15.70 -1.42
C LYS A 135 -0.35 -15.27 -0.23
N PHE A 136 -1.04 -14.15 -0.38
CA PHE A 136 -1.97 -13.71 0.65
C PHE A 136 -3.32 -14.43 0.49
N GLY A 137 -3.76 -15.08 1.56
CA GLY A 137 -5.00 -15.84 1.57
C GLY A 137 -5.56 -16.03 2.99
N PRO A 138 -6.65 -16.81 3.15
CA PRO A 138 -7.35 -16.98 4.42
C PRO A 138 -6.45 -17.43 5.58
N LYS A 139 -5.46 -18.31 5.32
CA LYS A 139 -4.51 -18.77 6.36
C LYS A 139 -3.61 -17.64 6.86
N THR A 140 -3.09 -16.80 5.94
CA THR A 140 -2.28 -15.63 6.30
C THR A 140 -3.13 -14.63 7.08
N PHE A 141 -4.35 -14.36 6.61
CA PHE A 141 -5.28 -13.46 7.28
C PHE A 141 -5.61 -13.92 8.70
N ALA A 142 -5.95 -15.20 8.87
CA ALA A 142 -6.24 -15.79 10.20
C ALA A 142 -5.05 -15.69 11.14
N ALA A 143 -3.82 -15.94 10.64
CA ALA A 143 -2.60 -15.79 11.43
C ALA A 143 -2.38 -14.35 11.90
N LEU A 144 -2.59 -13.35 11.03
CA LEU A 144 -2.49 -11.93 11.41
C LEU A 144 -3.55 -11.55 12.44
N LYS A 145 -4.79 -12.03 12.28
CA LYS A 145 -5.90 -11.76 13.19
C LYS A 145 -5.69 -12.38 14.57
N ALA A 146 -4.96 -13.49 14.65
CA ALA A 146 -4.62 -14.18 15.90
C ALA A 146 -3.44 -13.56 16.66
N CYS A 147 -2.69 -12.65 16.02
CA CYS A 147 -1.61 -11.92 16.70
C CYS A 147 -2.18 -10.85 17.65
N ASP A 148 -1.45 -10.58 18.73
CA ASP A 148 -1.74 -9.41 19.55
C ASP A 148 -1.53 -8.13 18.70
N PRO A 149 -2.56 -7.28 18.54
CA PRO A 149 -2.46 -6.08 17.71
C PRO A 149 -1.37 -5.11 18.17
N HIS A 150 -1.10 -5.04 19.47
CA HIS A 150 -0.07 -4.16 20.04
C HIS A 150 1.35 -4.66 19.76
N LEU A 151 1.51 -5.95 19.55
CA LEU A 151 2.82 -6.57 19.29
C LEU A 151 3.15 -6.69 17.80
N LEU A 152 2.15 -6.81 16.91
CA LEU A 152 2.36 -7.15 15.50
C LEU A 152 2.99 -6.02 14.67
N ALA A 153 2.75 -4.76 15.00
CA ALA A 153 3.29 -3.62 14.24
C ALA A 153 4.84 -3.63 14.17
N GLY A 154 5.51 -3.96 15.28
CA GLY A 154 6.97 -4.06 15.34
C GLY A 154 7.55 -5.14 14.41
N PRO A 155 7.08 -6.39 14.45
CA PRO A 155 7.42 -7.41 13.47
C PRO A 155 7.19 -7.01 12.01
N ILE A 156 6.07 -6.40 11.65
CA ILE A 156 5.82 -5.91 10.29
C ILE A 156 6.92 -4.92 9.88
N TYR A 157 7.22 -3.93 10.73
CA TYR A 157 8.28 -2.96 10.46
C TYR A 157 9.65 -3.64 10.26
N ARG A 158 10.05 -4.57 11.14
CA ARG A 158 11.32 -5.31 11.01
C ARG A 158 11.39 -6.10 9.70
N GLN A 159 10.31 -6.77 9.30
CA GLN A 159 10.29 -7.55 8.06
C GLN A 159 10.30 -6.65 6.82
N ARG A 160 9.66 -5.47 6.86
CA ARG A 160 9.76 -4.45 5.80
C ARG A 160 11.21 -3.96 5.66
N LYS A 161 11.87 -3.62 6.76
CA LYS A 161 13.29 -3.21 6.75
C LYS A 161 14.17 -4.27 6.11
N ARG A 162 14.04 -5.54 6.52
CA ARG A 162 14.77 -6.67 5.91
C ARG A 162 14.46 -6.85 4.42
N TYR A 163 13.23 -6.55 4.00
CA TYR A 163 12.85 -6.61 2.59
C TYR A 163 13.60 -5.55 1.79
N TYR A 164 13.66 -4.30 2.25
CA TYR A 164 14.42 -3.23 1.62
C TYR A 164 15.92 -3.51 1.59
N GLU A 165 16.50 -3.97 2.69
CA GLU A 165 17.92 -4.35 2.75
C GLU A 165 18.28 -5.37 1.68
N ARG A 166 17.42 -6.37 1.43
CA ARG A 166 17.62 -7.36 0.36
C ARG A 166 17.51 -6.76 -1.04
N ILE A 167 16.59 -5.82 -1.26
CA ILE A 167 16.48 -5.12 -2.55
C ILE A 167 17.74 -4.30 -2.81
N ILE A 168 18.19 -3.52 -1.83
CA ILE A 168 19.39 -2.68 -1.93
C ILE A 168 20.64 -3.55 -2.16
N ALA A 169 20.76 -4.68 -1.46
CA ALA A 169 21.88 -5.61 -1.66
C ALA A 169 21.94 -6.19 -3.08
N ARG A 170 20.77 -6.43 -3.70
CA ARG A 170 20.68 -6.93 -5.08
C ARG A 170 20.86 -5.84 -6.13
N ASN A 171 20.47 -4.61 -5.82
CA ASN A 171 20.58 -3.44 -6.69
C ASN A 171 20.91 -2.17 -5.89
N PRO A 172 22.21 -1.87 -5.67
CA PRO A 172 22.63 -0.72 -4.88
C PRO A 172 22.13 0.64 -5.40
N LYS A 173 21.76 0.72 -6.69
CA LYS A 173 21.19 1.95 -7.27
C LYS A 173 19.82 2.31 -6.70
N GLN A 174 19.12 1.35 -6.09
CA GLN A 174 17.80 1.58 -5.46
C GLN A 174 17.89 2.15 -4.03
N ARG A 175 19.09 2.43 -3.51
CA ARG A 175 19.30 2.98 -2.17
C ARG A 175 18.59 4.32 -1.95
N TYR A 176 18.48 5.15 -3.00
CA TYR A 176 17.87 6.48 -2.91
C TYR A 176 16.33 6.46 -2.93
N SER A 177 15.72 5.43 -3.48
CA SER A 177 14.24 5.29 -3.47
C SER A 177 13.71 4.63 -2.19
N ALA A 178 14.56 3.96 -1.43
CA ALA A 178 14.16 3.25 -0.20
C ALA A 178 14.16 4.13 1.06
N THR A 179 14.70 5.37 0.99
CA THR A 179 14.79 6.30 2.13
C THR A 179 13.65 7.34 2.14
N ALA A 180 12.75 7.31 1.17
CA ALA A 180 11.65 8.26 1.03
C ALA A 180 10.30 7.72 1.53
N GLY A 181 10.28 6.63 2.31
CA GLY A 181 9.08 6.03 2.88
C GLY A 181 9.17 5.77 4.38
#